data_8966cf7fda2c26be6de12b5afdf88ffd
#
_entry.id   8966cf7fda2c26be6de12b5afdf88ffd
#
_cell.length_a   1.000
_cell.length_b   1.000
_cell.length_c   1.000
_cell.angle_alpha   90.00
_cell.angle_beta   90.00
_cell.angle_gamma   90.00
#
_symmetry.space_group_name_H-M   'P 1'
#
loop_
_entity.id
_entity.type
_entity.pdbx_description
1 polymer ?
#
loop_
_entity_poly.entity_id
_entity_poly.type
_entity_poly.pdbx_seq_one_letter_code
_entity_poly.pdbx_strand_id
1 'polypeptide(L)'
;FLTGRAMHSCFYSTAYWQKPHELKMDNKIWQGADLIFDLDGDHLPGVTDRDFPGMLDVIQDQAYALWNDFLEPEFGFSEDFLQVTFSGHRGFHLHYRDPALFHLDSEARRELVSHIRGEGVDVQGGLTRYNDAKANGWTKRIRTQIPTLIEKLVLIAERNDEANRIMKDLHLSLKETLRREGKPGKGPTSIQKLADMFLHEERRNAVENGQISRLGALQGLFLDLVKSDASIVLGAAGETDEVVTIDVRRQIRWPTSLHGKTGMRVTEFQFSRLDRDGSNPFDALTEAFVFGRDKNTNVEIVVDDATLRFGENNYDVTLGDKLNVSESAATFLSLKGWAKVVI
;
A
#
# COMPACT_ATOMS: atom_id res chain seq x y z
N PHE A 1 -12.04 -7.53 32.64
CA PHE A 1 -10.77 -6.77 32.66
C PHE A 1 -10.83 -5.59 31.69
N LEU A 2 -11.12 -5.81 30.41
CA LEU A 2 -11.15 -4.75 29.37
C LEU A 2 -12.27 -3.72 29.60
N THR A 3 -13.41 -4.13 30.12
CA THR A 3 -14.55 -3.23 30.41
C THR A 3 -14.36 -2.36 31.64
N GLY A 4 -13.44 -2.71 32.51
CA GLY A 4 -13.19 -1.98 33.78
C GLY A 4 -11.99 -1.03 33.75
N ARG A 5 -11.27 -0.93 32.62
CA ARG A 5 -10.06 -0.09 32.48
C ARG A 5 -9.98 0.53 31.09
N ALA A 6 -9.70 1.84 31.04
CA ALA A 6 -9.37 2.52 29.80
C ALA A 6 -7.96 2.09 29.34
N MET A 7 -7.88 1.32 28.27
CA MET A 7 -6.62 0.84 27.71
C MET A 7 -6.19 1.76 26.57
N HIS A 8 -4.93 2.17 26.58
CA HIS A 8 -4.32 2.90 25.47
C HIS A 8 -4.27 2.09 24.18
N SER A 9 -4.02 0.78 24.29
CA SER A 9 -3.94 -0.13 23.14
C SER A 9 -4.27 -1.55 23.57
N CYS A 10 -4.99 -2.27 22.71
CA CYS A 10 -5.29 -3.67 22.88
C CYS A 10 -4.75 -4.47 21.69
N PHE A 11 -4.04 -5.57 21.98
CA PHE A 11 -3.46 -6.45 20.99
C PHE A 11 -3.84 -7.89 21.26
N TYR A 12 -3.84 -8.73 20.25
CA TYR A 12 -3.94 -10.18 20.39
C TYR A 12 -2.83 -10.86 19.60
N SER A 13 -2.51 -12.10 19.98
CA SER A 13 -1.51 -12.91 19.27
C SER A 13 -2.11 -13.49 18.01
N THR A 14 -1.45 -13.32 16.87
CA THR A 14 -1.79 -14.03 15.62
C THR A 14 -1.32 -15.47 15.66
N ALA A 15 -0.45 -15.82 16.61
CA ALA A 15 0.03 -17.16 16.83
C ALA A 15 -0.85 -17.94 17.81
N TYR A 16 -1.00 -19.22 17.53
CA TYR A 16 -1.71 -20.19 18.35
C TYR A 16 -0.70 -20.93 19.23
N TRP A 17 -1.05 -21.10 20.51
CA TRP A 17 -0.17 -21.67 21.52
C TRP A 17 -0.86 -22.77 22.29
N GLN A 18 -0.21 -23.92 22.47
CA GLN A 18 -0.73 -25.01 23.29
C GLN A 18 -0.82 -24.60 24.77
N LYS A 19 0.15 -23.82 25.24
CA LYS A 19 0.24 -23.31 26.62
C LYS A 19 0.32 -21.79 26.66
N PRO A 20 -0.76 -21.05 26.35
CA PRO A 20 -0.71 -19.59 26.20
C PRO A 20 -0.34 -18.86 27.49
N HIS A 21 -0.61 -19.45 28.67
CA HIS A 21 -0.33 -18.83 29.99
C HIS A 21 1.13 -18.92 30.43
N GLU A 22 1.98 -19.70 29.73
CA GLU A 22 3.40 -19.76 30.05
C GLU A 22 4.07 -18.40 29.86
N LEU A 23 4.94 -18.02 30.79
CA LEU A 23 5.62 -16.71 30.74
C LEU A 23 6.76 -16.71 29.71
N LYS A 24 7.50 -17.83 29.63
CA LYS A 24 8.60 -17.97 28.68
C LYS A 24 8.05 -18.41 27.32
N MET A 25 8.43 -17.70 26.27
CA MET A 25 7.94 -17.93 24.91
C MET A 25 8.20 -19.37 24.43
N ASP A 26 9.37 -19.91 24.71
CA ASP A 26 9.76 -21.27 24.30
C ASP A 26 8.92 -22.38 24.97
N ASN A 27 8.35 -22.10 26.15
CA ASN A 27 7.49 -23.04 26.86
C ASN A 27 6.04 -23.02 26.36
N LYS A 28 5.66 -22.03 25.55
CA LYS A 28 4.27 -21.89 25.06
C LYS A 28 3.88 -22.95 24.06
N ILE A 29 4.81 -23.58 23.37
CA ILE A 29 4.63 -24.60 22.33
C ILE A 29 3.75 -24.03 21.20
N TRP A 30 4.42 -23.49 20.17
CA TRP A 30 3.78 -22.90 18.99
C TRP A 30 2.99 -23.96 18.18
N GLN A 31 1.76 -23.61 17.77
CA GLN A 31 0.86 -24.48 17.04
C GLN A 31 0.54 -23.97 15.63
N GLY A 32 1.07 -22.82 15.27
CA GLY A 32 0.79 -22.16 14.02
C GLY A 32 0.50 -20.68 14.21
N ALA A 33 0.32 -19.96 13.11
CA ALA A 33 -0.06 -18.56 13.14
C ALA A 33 -0.85 -18.16 11.88
N ASP A 34 -1.76 -17.20 12.04
CA ASP A 34 -2.39 -16.51 10.92
C ASP A 34 -1.33 -15.91 10.00
N LEU A 35 -1.62 -15.82 8.72
CA LEU A 35 -0.81 -15.07 7.77
C LEU A 35 -1.38 -13.64 7.70
N ILE A 36 -0.55 -12.65 7.99
CA ILE A 36 -0.98 -11.25 8.07
C ILE A 36 -0.23 -10.44 7.02
N PHE A 37 -0.96 -9.69 6.23
CA PHE A 37 -0.40 -8.65 5.36
C PHE A 37 -0.80 -7.30 5.94
N ASP A 38 0.19 -6.51 6.33
CA ASP A 38 0.01 -5.17 6.91
C ASP A 38 0.44 -4.13 5.88
N LEU A 39 -0.51 -3.34 5.40
CA LEU A 39 -0.28 -2.26 4.45
C LEU A 39 -0.41 -0.94 5.19
N ASP A 40 0.70 -0.24 5.38
CA ASP A 40 0.80 1.04 6.11
C ASP A 40 1.33 2.15 5.19
N GLY A 41 0.78 3.35 5.32
CA GLY A 41 1.13 4.52 4.51
C GLY A 41 2.45 5.21 4.83
N ASP A 42 3.23 4.73 5.80
CA ASP A 42 4.45 5.41 6.28
C ASP A 42 5.55 5.54 5.21
N HIS A 43 5.53 4.70 4.20
CA HIS A 43 6.66 4.52 3.30
C HIS A 43 6.29 4.65 1.82
N LEU A 44 5.06 5.07 1.51
CA LEU A 44 4.59 5.17 0.13
C LEU A 44 5.24 6.35 -0.61
N PRO A 45 5.96 6.12 -1.72
CA PRO A 45 6.51 7.19 -2.53
C PRO A 45 5.41 8.14 -3.03
N GLY A 46 5.60 9.45 -2.81
CA GLY A 46 4.63 10.45 -3.27
C GLY A 46 3.39 10.62 -2.39
N VAL A 47 3.26 9.85 -1.32
CA VAL A 47 2.20 10.00 -0.32
C VAL A 47 2.78 10.71 0.91
N THR A 48 2.04 11.66 1.44
CA THR A 48 2.42 12.39 2.65
C THR A 48 1.40 12.17 3.75
N ASP A 49 1.88 12.02 4.99
CA ASP A 49 1.02 11.96 6.18
C ASP A 49 0.15 13.23 6.33
N ARG A 50 0.51 14.31 5.62
CA ARG A 50 -0.23 15.59 5.59
C ARG A 50 -1.46 15.56 4.69
N ASP A 51 -1.51 14.71 3.69
CA ASP A 51 -2.73 14.37 2.96
C ASP A 51 -3.26 13.03 3.46
N PHE A 52 -3.90 13.08 4.62
CA PHE A 52 -4.38 11.87 5.29
C PHE A 52 -5.48 11.14 4.53
N PRO A 53 -6.47 11.83 3.91
CA PRO A 53 -7.46 11.16 3.06
C PRO A 53 -6.84 10.48 1.85
N GLY A 54 -6.03 11.21 1.06
CA GLY A 54 -5.38 10.67 -0.13
C GLY A 54 -4.46 9.49 0.18
N MET A 55 -3.77 9.53 1.32
CA MET A 55 -2.97 8.42 1.79
C MET A 55 -3.83 7.17 2.06
N LEU A 56 -4.96 7.30 2.76
CA LEU A 56 -5.86 6.17 3.03
C LEU A 56 -6.43 5.57 1.75
N ASP A 57 -6.79 6.42 0.79
CA ASP A 57 -7.30 6.01 -0.51
C ASP A 57 -6.29 5.12 -1.25
N VAL A 58 -5.04 5.56 -1.33
CA VAL A 58 -3.97 4.78 -1.99
C VAL A 58 -3.75 3.42 -1.31
N ILE A 59 -3.73 3.38 0.03
CA ILE A 59 -3.48 2.13 0.75
C ILE A 59 -4.66 1.17 0.63
N GLN A 60 -5.89 1.68 0.60
CA GLN A 60 -7.09 0.87 0.39
C GLN A 60 -7.05 0.21 -1.00
N ASP A 61 -6.71 0.98 -2.05
CA ASP A 61 -6.53 0.45 -3.40
C ASP A 61 -5.42 -0.62 -3.45
N GLN A 62 -4.32 -0.41 -2.72
CA GLN A 62 -3.23 -1.38 -2.63
C GLN A 62 -3.66 -2.67 -1.92
N ALA A 63 -4.45 -2.58 -0.84
CA ALA A 63 -4.96 -3.75 -0.15
C ALA A 63 -5.91 -4.57 -1.03
N TYR A 64 -6.76 -3.88 -1.80
CA TYR A 64 -7.63 -4.51 -2.79
C TYR A 64 -6.83 -5.19 -3.91
N ALA A 65 -5.84 -4.50 -4.45
CA ALA A 65 -4.98 -5.02 -5.51
C ALA A 65 -4.12 -6.21 -5.05
N LEU A 66 -3.61 -6.21 -3.81
CA LEU A 66 -2.86 -7.34 -3.26
C LEU A 66 -3.68 -8.62 -3.30
N TRP A 67 -4.94 -8.56 -2.91
CA TRP A 67 -5.82 -9.73 -2.97
C TRP A 67 -6.09 -10.16 -4.41
N ASN A 68 -6.60 -9.25 -5.24
CA ASN A 68 -7.09 -9.59 -6.58
C ASN A 68 -6.00 -9.91 -7.60
N ASP A 69 -4.78 -9.44 -7.39
CA ASP A 69 -3.70 -9.66 -8.34
C ASP A 69 -2.74 -10.77 -7.91
N PHE A 70 -2.72 -11.13 -6.62
CA PHE A 70 -1.76 -12.11 -6.09
C PHE A 70 -2.41 -13.18 -5.21
N LEU A 71 -3.05 -12.80 -4.09
CA LEU A 71 -3.40 -13.77 -3.06
C LEU A 71 -4.44 -14.77 -3.57
N GLU A 72 -5.49 -14.31 -4.20
CA GLU A 72 -6.51 -15.18 -4.78
C GLU A 72 -6.01 -15.88 -6.07
N PRO A 73 -5.56 -15.15 -7.13
CA PRO A 73 -5.32 -15.78 -8.43
C PRO A 73 -4.00 -16.55 -8.54
N GLU A 74 -2.96 -16.21 -7.78
CA GLU A 74 -1.66 -16.88 -7.84
C GLU A 74 -1.44 -17.89 -6.73
N PHE A 75 -1.89 -17.58 -5.51
CA PHE A 75 -1.74 -18.48 -4.37
C PHE A 75 -2.99 -19.30 -4.06
N GLY A 76 -4.11 -19.03 -4.74
CA GLY A 76 -5.35 -19.79 -4.57
C GLY A 76 -6.02 -19.55 -3.23
N PHE A 77 -5.81 -18.40 -2.60
CA PHE A 77 -6.45 -18.06 -1.33
C PHE A 77 -7.96 -17.89 -1.52
N SER A 78 -8.75 -18.38 -0.54
CA SER A 78 -10.20 -18.23 -0.54
C SER A 78 -10.64 -17.10 0.39
N GLU A 79 -11.56 -16.27 -0.07
CA GLU A 79 -12.16 -15.20 0.75
C GLU A 79 -12.82 -15.75 2.03
N ASP A 80 -13.23 -17.03 2.07
CA ASP A 80 -13.81 -17.67 3.26
C ASP A 80 -12.89 -17.62 4.49
N PHE A 81 -11.57 -17.51 4.28
CA PHE A 81 -10.58 -17.43 5.35
C PHE A 81 -10.01 -16.02 5.55
N LEU A 82 -10.51 -15.03 4.78
CA LEU A 82 -10.03 -13.66 4.83
C LEU A 82 -10.79 -12.83 5.86
N GLN A 83 -10.06 -12.12 6.69
CA GLN A 83 -10.59 -11.04 7.52
C GLN A 83 -9.87 -9.75 7.16
N VAL A 84 -10.62 -8.72 6.80
CA VAL A 84 -10.09 -7.40 6.47
C VAL A 84 -10.34 -6.46 7.63
N THR A 85 -9.30 -5.71 8.03
CA THR A 85 -9.41 -4.71 9.08
C THR A 85 -8.73 -3.41 8.69
N PHE A 86 -9.36 -2.28 9.00
CA PHE A 86 -8.70 -0.99 9.08
C PHE A 86 -7.92 -0.91 10.39
N SER A 87 -6.66 -0.51 10.36
CA SER A 87 -5.77 -0.51 11.53
C SER A 87 -6.13 0.51 12.63
N GLY A 88 -7.07 1.41 12.33
CA GLY A 88 -7.40 2.57 13.18
C GLY A 88 -6.43 3.75 13.01
N HIS A 89 -5.47 3.68 12.08
CA HIS A 89 -4.53 4.76 11.81
C HIS A 89 -4.33 4.98 10.31
N ARG A 90 -3.31 4.35 9.69
CA ARG A 90 -2.85 4.65 8.33
C ARG A 90 -2.83 3.44 7.43
N GLY A 91 -3.47 2.35 7.78
CA GLY A 91 -3.30 1.12 7.05
C GLY A 91 -4.46 0.16 7.14
N PHE A 92 -4.34 -0.90 6.37
CA PHE A 92 -5.25 -2.02 6.34
C PHE A 92 -4.48 -3.32 6.56
N HIS A 93 -5.10 -4.27 7.26
CA HIS A 93 -4.56 -5.60 7.45
C HIS A 93 -5.45 -6.61 6.74
N LEU A 94 -4.83 -7.50 5.99
CA LEU A 94 -5.47 -8.70 5.46
C LEU A 94 -5.00 -9.88 6.33
N HIS A 95 -5.91 -10.45 7.11
CA HIS A 95 -5.65 -11.63 7.94
C HIS A 95 -6.16 -12.85 7.23
N TYR A 96 -5.28 -13.77 6.90
CA TYR A 96 -5.64 -15.02 6.26
C TYR A 96 -5.52 -16.18 7.25
N ARG A 97 -6.64 -16.85 7.52
CA ARG A 97 -6.82 -17.80 8.62
C ARG A 97 -7.13 -19.23 8.14
N ASP A 98 -6.58 -19.62 7.01
CA ASP A 98 -6.66 -20.99 6.53
C ASP A 98 -5.83 -21.93 7.41
N PRO A 99 -6.43 -22.92 8.07
CA PRO A 99 -5.68 -23.89 8.88
C PRO A 99 -4.60 -24.65 8.11
N ALA A 100 -4.74 -24.82 6.79
CA ALA A 100 -3.74 -25.45 5.95
C ALA A 100 -2.40 -24.68 5.91
N LEU A 101 -2.44 -23.36 6.16
CA LEU A 101 -1.27 -22.47 6.10
C LEU A 101 -0.71 -22.09 7.49
N PHE A 102 -1.33 -22.50 8.57
CA PHE A 102 -0.90 -22.12 9.92
C PHE A 102 0.54 -22.50 10.24
N HIS A 103 1.05 -23.57 9.64
CA HIS A 103 2.38 -24.08 9.87
C HIS A 103 3.47 -23.48 8.98
N LEU A 104 3.12 -22.51 8.11
CA LEU A 104 4.11 -21.79 7.34
C LEU A 104 5.08 -21.08 8.29
N ASP A 105 6.35 -21.46 8.22
CA ASP A 105 7.42 -20.83 8.97
C ASP A 105 7.83 -19.46 8.38
N SER A 106 8.76 -18.79 9.04
CA SER A 106 9.23 -17.48 8.63
C SER A 106 9.93 -17.48 7.26
N GLU A 107 10.54 -18.61 6.86
CA GLU A 107 11.24 -18.73 5.57
C GLU A 107 10.23 -18.84 4.42
N ALA A 108 9.25 -19.72 4.53
CA ALA A 108 8.17 -19.85 3.55
C ALA A 108 7.36 -18.55 3.40
N ARG A 109 7.11 -17.85 4.52
CA ARG A 109 6.44 -16.53 4.50
C ARG A 109 7.29 -15.47 3.79
N ARG A 110 8.61 -15.50 3.96
CA ARG A 110 9.54 -14.60 3.28
C ARG A 110 9.49 -14.81 1.76
N GLU A 111 9.48 -16.06 1.30
CA GLU A 111 9.39 -16.37 -0.12
C GLU A 111 8.10 -15.85 -0.74
N LEU A 112 6.97 -15.98 -0.03
CA LEU A 112 5.68 -15.43 -0.45
C LEU A 112 5.76 -13.89 -0.57
N VAL A 113 6.31 -13.21 0.42
CA VAL A 113 6.49 -11.75 0.39
C VAL A 113 7.45 -11.34 -0.72
N SER A 114 8.57 -12.04 -0.89
CA SER A 114 9.54 -11.78 -1.97
C SER A 114 8.89 -11.88 -3.35
N HIS A 115 8.00 -12.88 -3.55
CA HIS A 115 7.23 -13.00 -4.79
C HIS A 115 6.30 -11.80 -5.00
N ILE A 116 5.52 -11.42 -3.96
CA ILE A 116 4.63 -10.25 -4.02
C ILE A 116 5.42 -8.96 -4.31
N ARG A 117 6.62 -8.82 -3.75
CA ARG A 117 7.52 -7.67 -3.98
C ARG A 117 8.23 -7.70 -5.34
N GLY A 118 8.06 -8.75 -6.11
CA GLY A 118 8.67 -8.91 -7.42
C GLY A 118 10.16 -9.19 -7.39
N GLU A 119 10.67 -9.73 -6.30
CA GLU A 119 12.07 -10.14 -6.23
C GLU A 119 12.31 -11.31 -7.19
N GLY A 120 13.23 -11.11 -8.13
CA GLY A 120 13.54 -12.12 -9.16
C GLY A 120 12.55 -12.24 -10.31
N VAL A 121 11.58 -11.34 -10.46
CA VAL A 121 10.61 -11.37 -11.56
C VAL A 121 11.28 -11.23 -12.92
N ASP A 122 10.99 -12.18 -13.83
CA ASP A 122 11.39 -12.13 -15.21
C ASP A 122 10.46 -11.21 -16.02
N VAL A 123 10.78 -9.89 -15.99
CA VAL A 123 10.03 -8.88 -16.75
C VAL A 123 10.02 -9.18 -18.24
N GLN A 124 11.12 -9.67 -18.80
CA GLN A 124 11.22 -9.99 -20.22
C GLN A 124 10.32 -11.17 -20.59
N GLY A 125 10.32 -12.23 -19.78
CA GLY A 125 9.44 -13.38 -19.96
C GLY A 125 7.96 -13.00 -19.82
N GLY A 126 7.62 -12.12 -18.86
CA GLY A 126 6.28 -11.58 -18.68
C GLY A 126 5.77 -10.79 -19.90
N LEU A 127 6.65 -10.05 -20.57
CA LEU A 127 6.33 -9.31 -21.79
C LEU A 127 6.15 -10.19 -23.03
N THR A 128 6.96 -11.24 -23.16
CA THR A 128 6.96 -12.11 -24.35
C THR A 128 5.87 -13.18 -24.33
N ARG A 129 5.35 -13.54 -23.15
CA ARG A 129 4.19 -14.46 -23.02
C ARG A 129 2.87 -13.78 -23.35
N TYR A 130 2.78 -13.22 -24.54
CA TYR A 130 1.79 -12.22 -24.93
C TYR A 130 0.34 -12.74 -25.07
N ASN A 131 0.10 -14.03 -25.23
CA ASN A 131 -1.23 -14.58 -25.53
C ASN A 131 -1.96 -15.21 -24.34
N ASP A 132 -1.53 -14.96 -23.12
CA ASP A 132 -2.20 -15.54 -21.97
C ASP A 132 -3.32 -14.61 -21.47
N ALA A 133 -4.54 -14.89 -21.89
CA ALA A 133 -5.75 -14.20 -21.42
C ALA A 133 -6.00 -14.40 -19.89
N LYS A 134 -5.25 -15.33 -19.29
CA LYS A 134 -5.27 -15.64 -17.84
C LYS A 134 -4.05 -15.11 -17.11
N ALA A 135 -3.40 -14.06 -17.63
CA ALA A 135 -2.27 -13.47 -16.94
C ALA A 135 -2.69 -12.92 -15.59
N ASN A 136 -2.02 -13.34 -14.51
CA ASN A 136 -2.24 -12.93 -13.14
C ASN A 136 -1.00 -12.22 -12.58
N GLY A 137 -1.12 -11.64 -11.38
CA GLY A 137 -0.03 -11.12 -10.59
C GLY A 137 0.94 -10.26 -11.41
N TRP A 138 2.21 -10.61 -11.39
CA TRP A 138 3.28 -9.87 -12.07
C TRP A 138 3.11 -9.75 -13.58
N THR A 139 2.69 -10.81 -14.24
CA THR A 139 2.49 -10.80 -15.71
C THR A 139 1.37 -9.83 -16.09
N LYS A 140 0.26 -9.81 -15.35
CA LYS A 140 -0.84 -8.86 -15.54
C LYS A 140 -0.36 -7.43 -15.31
N ARG A 141 0.33 -7.17 -14.20
CA ARG A 141 0.84 -5.83 -13.84
C ARG A 141 1.85 -5.30 -14.85
N ILE A 142 2.81 -6.12 -15.27
CA ILE A 142 3.76 -5.74 -16.32
C ILE A 142 3.02 -5.31 -17.59
N ARG A 143 2.00 -6.04 -18.00
CA ARG A 143 1.25 -5.73 -19.22
C ARG A 143 0.42 -4.46 -19.11
N THR A 144 -0.26 -4.25 -18.00
CA THR A 144 -1.06 -3.03 -17.77
C THR A 144 -0.20 -1.77 -17.66
N GLN A 145 1.05 -1.89 -17.23
CA GLN A 145 1.94 -0.74 -17.10
C GLN A 145 2.59 -0.29 -18.42
N ILE A 146 2.65 -1.16 -19.44
CA ILE A 146 3.32 -0.82 -20.71
C ILE A 146 2.68 0.37 -21.42
N PRO A 147 1.37 0.40 -21.69
CA PRO A 147 0.74 1.55 -22.34
C PRO A 147 0.96 2.85 -21.55
N THR A 148 0.76 2.81 -20.25
CA THR A 148 0.97 3.95 -19.36
C THR A 148 2.41 4.46 -19.37
N LEU A 149 3.40 3.55 -19.34
CA LEU A 149 4.80 3.91 -19.45
C LEU A 149 5.11 4.51 -20.82
N ILE A 150 4.57 3.94 -21.91
CA ILE A 150 4.74 4.47 -23.27
C ILE A 150 4.15 5.89 -23.37
N GLU A 151 2.97 6.15 -22.83
CA GLU A 151 2.37 7.49 -22.78
C GLU A 151 3.27 8.48 -22.04
N LYS A 152 3.79 8.12 -20.86
CA LYS A 152 4.77 8.93 -20.13
C LYS A 152 6.01 9.25 -20.96
N LEU A 153 6.54 8.25 -21.69
CA LEU A 153 7.70 8.45 -22.56
C LEU A 153 7.37 9.34 -23.76
N VAL A 154 6.19 9.24 -24.35
CA VAL A 154 5.73 10.14 -25.41
C VAL A 154 5.64 11.58 -24.92
N LEU A 155 5.06 11.83 -23.76
CA LEU A 155 4.98 13.17 -23.15
C LEU A 155 6.38 13.77 -22.92
N ILE A 156 7.36 12.94 -22.51
CA ILE A 156 8.76 13.35 -22.38
C ILE A 156 9.35 13.71 -23.76
N ALA A 157 9.09 12.91 -24.79
CA ALA A 157 9.62 13.14 -26.14
C ALA A 157 9.03 14.38 -26.78
N GLU A 158 7.77 14.66 -26.57
CA GLU A 158 7.05 15.84 -27.07
C GLU A 158 7.44 17.12 -26.32
N ARG A 159 8.17 17.00 -25.20
CA ARG A 159 8.59 18.11 -24.34
C ARG A 159 7.44 18.99 -23.87
N ASN A 160 6.34 18.34 -23.51
CA ASN A 160 5.17 18.99 -22.98
C ASN A 160 5.43 19.59 -21.56
N ASP A 161 4.52 20.37 -21.04
CA ASP A 161 4.71 21.07 -19.75
C ASP A 161 4.95 20.13 -18.57
N GLU A 162 4.45 18.91 -18.64
CA GLU A 162 4.63 17.87 -17.62
C GLU A 162 5.92 17.05 -17.78
N ALA A 163 6.60 17.14 -18.93
CA ALA A 163 7.74 16.30 -19.28
C ALA A 163 8.84 16.30 -18.21
N ASN A 164 9.14 17.45 -17.63
CA ASN A 164 10.20 17.59 -16.62
C ASN A 164 9.83 16.85 -15.32
N ARG A 165 8.57 16.90 -14.92
CA ARG A 165 8.07 16.21 -13.73
C ARG A 165 8.13 14.71 -13.95
N ILE A 166 7.54 14.24 -15.05
CA ILE A 166 7.52 12.82 -15.43
C ILE A 166 8.95 12.25 -15.54
N MET A 167 9.86 12.99 -16.20
CA MET A 167 11.27 12.60 -16.31
C MET A 167 11.92 12.45 -14.94
N LYS A 168 11.69 13.40 -14.03
CA LYS A 168 12.24 13.35 -12.67
C LYS A 168 11.74 12.14 -11.91
N ASP A 169 10.45 11.87 -11.98
CA ASP A 169 9.81 10.77 -11.26
C ASP A 169 10.30 9.41 -11.79
N LEU A 170 10.31 9.21 -13.12
CA LEU A 170 10.85 8.00 -13.75
C LEU A 170 12.34 7.80 -13.43
N HIS A 171 13.13 8.88 -13.45
CA HIS A 171 14.56 8.79 -13.15
C HIS A 171 14.83 8.41 -11.69
N LEU A 172 14.06 8.97 -10.74
CA LEU A 172 14.19 8.63 -9.32
C LEU A 172 13.86 7.16 -9.07
N SER A 173 12.76 6.67 -9.61
CA SER A 173 12.33 5.28 -9.47
C SER A 173 13.32 4.30 -10.11
N LEU A 174 13.78 4.61 -11.31
CA LEU A 174 14.81 3.83 -12.00
C LEU A 174 16.11 3.78 -11.20
N LYS A 175 16.55 4.91 -10.65
CA LYS A 175 17.78 5.01 -9.83
C LYS A 175 17.68 4.11 -8.59
N GLU A 176 16.54 4.12 -7.92
CA GLU A 176 16.30 3.30 -6.74
C GLU A 176 16.31 1.80 -7.08
N THR A 177 15.58 1.40 -8.13
CA THR A 177 15.54 0.02 -8.61
C THR A 177 16.92 -0.50 -8.99
N LEU A 178 17.69 0.27 -9.78
CA LEU A 178 19.05 -0.11 -10.18
C LEU A 178 20.00 -0.20 -8.98
N ARG A 179 19.84 0.67 -7.99
CA ARG A 179 20.62 0.64 -6.74
C ARG A 179 20.36 -0.67 -5.96
N ARG A 180 19.09 -1.06 -5.82
CA ARG A 180 18.70 -2.33 -5.14
C ARG A 180 19.26 -3.55 -5.86
N GLU A 181 19.32 -3.50 -7.19
CA GLU A 181 19.86 -4.60 -8.02
C GLU A 181 21.39 -4.57 -8.17
N GLY A 182 22.08 -3.61 -7.56
CA GLY A 182 23.54 -3.46 -7.70
C GLY A 182 23.99 -3.11 -9.13
N LYS A 183 23.09 -2.56 -9.96
CA LYS A 183 23.36 -2.15 -11.34
C LYS A 183 23.86 -0.71 -11.42
N PRO A 184 24.66 -0.37 -12.46
CA PRO A 184 25.09 1.00 -12.69
C PRO A 184 23.88 1.92 -12.98
N GLY A 185 23.89 3.12 -12.43
CA GLY A 185 22.83 4.11 -12.64
C GLY A 185 22.75 4.55 -14.11
N LYS A 186 21.55 4.90 -14.55
CA LYS A 186 21.27 5.46 -15.88
C LYS A 186 20.67 6.84 -15.72
N GLY A 187 21.20 7.81 -16.47
CA GLY A 187 20.82 9.21 -16.34
C GLY A 187 19.62 9.60 -17.21
N PRO A 188 19.06 10.82 -16.99
CA PRO A 188 17.92 11.35 -17.75
C PRO A 188 18.13 11.37 -19.26
N THR A 189 19.37 11.59 -19.74
CA THR A 189 19.70 11.57 -21.17
C THR A 189 19.41 10.22 -21.83
N SER A 190 19.57 9.12 -21.08
CA SER A 190 19.25 7.78 -21.60
C SER A 190 17.75 7.58 -21.71
N ILE A 191 16.99 8.09 -20.73
CA ILE A 191 15.52 8.05 -20.75
C ILE A 191 15.01 8.91 -21.92
N GLN A 192 15.57 10.10 -22.14
CA GLN A 192 15.21 10.96 -23.28
C GLN A 192 15.41 10.25 -24.63
N LYS A 193 16.57 9.58 -24.82
CA LYS A 193 16.82 8.83 -26.06
C LYS A 193 15.82 7.70 -26.27
N LEU A 194 15.41 7.03 -25.20
CA LEU A 194 14.36 6.01 -25.27
C LEU A 194 13.01 6.65 -25.61
N ALA A 195 12.66 7.76 -24.96
CA ALA A 195 11.42 8.49 -25.21
C ALA A 195 11.31 8.93 -26.67
N ASP A 196 12.35 9.49 -27.25
CA ASP A 196 12.38 9.93 -28.67
C ASP A 196 12.06 8.78 -29.64
N MET A 197 12.34 7.53 -29.27
CA MET A 197 11.98 6.38 -30.09
C MET A 197 10.47 6.15 -30.18
N PHE A 198 9.71 6.57 -29.17
CA PHE A 198 8.27 6.40 -29.12
C PHE A 198 7.47 7.51 -29.83
N LEU A 199 8.12 8.49 -30.43
CA LEU A 199 7.48 9.41 -31.38
C LEU A 199 6.93 8.68 -32.63
N HIS A 200 7.49 7.53 -32.98
CA HIS A 200 7.04 6.71 -34.09
C HIS A 200 5.95 5.74 -33.67
N GLU A 201 4.75 5.90 -34.22
CA GLU A 201 3.57 5.09 -33.90
C GLU A 201 3.79 3.58 -34.16
N GLU A 202 4.42 3.20 -35.29
CA GLU A 202 4.76 1.81 -35.56
C GLU A 202 5.58 1.15 -34.45
N ARG A 203 6.48 1.92 -33.81
CA ARG A 203 7.30 1.40 -32.74
C ARG A 203 6.53 1.28 -31.44
N ARG A 204 5.63 2.24 -31.14
CA ARG A 204 4.69 2.12 -30.01
C ARG A 204 3.89 0.83 -30.12
N ASN A 205 3.20 0.66 -31.24
CA ASN A 205 2.37 -0.50 -31.51
C ASN A 205 3.17 -1.81 -31.45
N ALA A 206 4.39 -1.82 -31.95
CA ALA A 206 5.24 -3.01 -31.90
C ALA A 206 5.61 -3.38 -30.45
N VAL A 207 5.99 -2.40 -29.62
CA VAL A 207 6.38 -2.63 -28.22
C VAL A 207 5.16 -3.00 -27.36
N GLU A 208 4.02 -2.36 -27.53
CA GLU A 208 2.76 -2.74 -26.92
C GLU A 208 2.35 -4.17 -27.25
N ASN A 209 2.67 -4.61 -28.45
CA ASN A 209 2.49 -6.00 -28.92
C ASN A 209 3.66 -6.94 -28.56
N GLY A 210 4.49 -6.58 -27.57
CA GLY A 210 5.56 -7.43 -27.02
C GLY A 210 6.84 -7.49 -27.85
N GLN A 211 6.95 -6.75 -28.98
CA GLN A 211 8.14 -6.73 -29.84
C GLN A 211 9.21 -5.76 -29.29
N ILE A 212 9.63 -5.99 -28.04
CA ILE A 212 10.61 -5.11 -27.35
C ILE A 212 11.99 -5.07 -28.05
N SER A 213 12.33 -6.07 -28.88
CA SER A 213 13.56 -6.09 -29.68
C SER A 213 13.67 -4.90 -30.65
N ARG A 214 12.55 -4.27 -31.02
CA ARG A 214 12.52 -3.03 -31.82
C ARG A 214 13.19 -1.84 -31.14
N LEU A 215 13.47 -1.92 -29.84
CA LEU A 215 14.20 -0.89 -29.07
C LEU A 215 15.71 -1.05 -29.14
N GLY A 216 16.24 -2.14 -29.74
CA GLY A 216 17.67 -2.38 -29.91
C GLY A 216 18.46 -2.24 -28.61
N ALA A 217 19.50 -1.41 -28.60
CA ALA A 217 20.36 -1.19 -27.42
C ALA A 217 19.62 -0.59 -26.20
N LEU A 218 18.44 0.02 -26.38
CA LEU A 218 17.64 0.61 -25.30
C LEU A 218 16.61 -0.36 -24.70
N GLN A 219 16.52 -1.59 -25.21
CA GLN A 219 15.64 -2.63 -24.68
C GLN A 219 15.85 -2.83 -23.16
N GLY A 220 17.11 -2.97 -22.72
CA GLY A 220 17.42 -3.15 -21.31
C GLY A 220 16.98 -1.98 -20.44
N LEU A 221 17.10 -0.74 -20.91
CA LEU A 221 16.59 0.43 -20.20
C LEU A 221 15.06 0.41 -20.11
N PHE A 222 14.37 0.03 -21.18
CA PHE A 222 12.91 -0.08 -21.16
C PHE A 222 12.43 -1.13 -20.15
N LEU A 223 13.07 -2.31 -20.12
CA LEU A 223 12.77 -3.35 -19.13
C LEU A 223 13.03 -2.89 -17.69
N ASP A 224 14.12 -2.16 -17.45
CA ASP A 224 14.41 -1.60 -16.14
C ASP A 224 13.35 -0.54 -15.73
N LEU A 225 12.86 0.27 -16.68
CA LEU A 225 11.77 1.23 -16.44
C LEU A 225 10.44 0.53 -16.16
N VAL A 226 10.07 -0.49 -16.94
CA VAL A 226 8.86 -1.29 -16.66
C VAL A 226 8.93 -1.89 -15.27
N LYS A 227 10.08 -2.43 -14.89
CA LYS A 227 10.29 -3.00 -13.57
C LYS A 227 10.24 -1.95 -12.47
N SER A 228 10.79 -0.78 -12.70
CA SER A 228 10.77 0.31 -11.71
C SER A 228 9.36 0.89 -11.53
N ASP A 229 8.59 1.01 -12.60
CA ASP A 229 7.21 1.49 -12.55
C ASP A 229 6.29 0.45 -11.90
N ALA A 230 6.45 -0.83 -12.25
CA ALA A 230 5.76 -1.92 -11.59
C ALA A 230 6.16 -2.04 -10.12
N SER A 231 7.43 -1.80 -9.75
CA SER A 231 7.88 -1.81 -8.35
C SER A 231 7.43 -0.57 -7.59
N ILE A 232 7.10 0.55 -8.25
CA ILE A 232 6.43 1.69 -7.58
C ILE A 232 5.01 1.30 -7.20
N VAL A 233 4.27 0.71 -8.12
CA VAL A 233 2.90 0.25 -7.86
C VAL A 233 2.87 -0.86 -6.83
N LEU A 234 3.90 -1.70 -6.79
CA LEU A 234 4.07 -2.74 -5.77
C LEU A 234 5.01 -2.35 -4.64
N GLY A 235 5.89 -1.37 -4.83
CA GLY A 235 6.60 -0.75 -3.73
C GLY A 235 5.61 -0.14 -2.74
N ALA A 236 4.49 0.35 -3.24
CA ALA A 236 3.36 0.76 -2.42
C ALA A 236 2.54 -0.43 -1.86
N ALA A 237 2.31 -1.51 -2.62
CA ALA A 237 1.71 -2.76 -2.13
C ALA A 237 2.74 -3.69 -1.47
N GLY A 238 4.01 -3.55 -1.80
CA GLY A 238 5.12 -4.35 -1.29
C GLY A 238 5.80 -3.77 -0.06
N GLU A 239 5.35 -2.63 0.41
CA GLU A 239 5.56 -2.17 1.79
C GLU A 239 4.46 -2.71 2.73
N THR A 240 3.89 -3.89 2.41
CA THR A 240 3.50 -4.77 3.50
C THR A 240 4.73 -4.86 4.38
N ASP A 241 4.62 -4.43 5.62
CA ASP A 241 5.73 -4.57 6.57
C ASP A 241 6.10 -6.06 6.54
N GLU A 242 7.16 -6.37 5.76
CA GLU A 242 7.67 -7.73 5.57
C GLU A 242 7.84 -8.41 6.92
N VAL A 243 8.29 -7.64 7.91
CA VAL A 243 8.48 -8.10 9.29
C VAL A 243 7.17 -8.59 9.90
N VAL A 244 6.03 -7.97 9.58
CA VAL A 244 4.72 -8.41 10.08
C VAL A 244 4.33 -9.76 9.50
N THR A 245 4.46 -9.94 8.19
CA THR A 245 4.08 -11.19 7.51
C THR A 245 4.99 -12.35 7.90
N ILE A 246 6.30 -12.10 8.04
CA ILE A 246 7.31 -13.12 8.36
C ILE A 246 7.28 -13.52 9.83
N ASP A 247 6.87 -12.62 10.74
CA ASP A 247 6.86 -12.88 12.18
C ASP A 247 5.71 -13.83 12.58
N VAL A 248 6.04 -15.09 12.76
CA VAL A 248 5.10 -16.15 13.21
C VAL A 248 4.64 -16.01 14.66
N ARG A 249 5.07 -14.98 15.39
CA ARG A 249 4.72 -14.71 16.79
C ARG A 249 4.12 -13.31 16.99
N ARG A 250 3.67 -12.68 15.89
CA ARG A 250 3.20 -11.32 15.87
C ARG A 250 2.02 -11.07 16.80
N GLN A 251 1.97 -9.86 17.34
CA GLN A 251 0.79 -9.29 17.96
C GLN A 251 0.22 -8.22 17.05
N ILE A 252 -1.08 -8.24 16.85
CA ILE A 252 -1.83 -7.30 16.02
C ILE A 252 -2.92 -6.62 16.86
N ARG A 253 -3.34 -5.43 16.45
CA ARG A 253 -4.39 -4.70 17.16
C ARG A 253 -5.71 -5.45 17.15
N TRP A 254 -6.35 -5.46 18.32
CA TRP A 254 -7.63 -6.11 18.49
C TRP A 254 -8.70 -5.34 17.70
N PRO A 255 -9.49 -5.99 16.82
CA PRO A 255 -10.67 -5.38 16.21
C PRO A 255 -11.60 -4.76 17.26
N THR A 256 -12.23 -3.65 16.92
CA THR A 256 -13.07 -2.81 17.82
C THR A 256 -12.32 -2.03 18.89
N SER A 257 -11.01 -2.23 19.10
CA SER A 257 -10.22 -1.37 19.98
C SER A 257 -9.92 -0.01 19.34
N LEU A 258 -9.54 0.97 20.16
CA LEU A 258 -9.12 2.28 19.67
C LEU A 258 -7.62 2.32 19.42
N HIS A 259 -7.24 3.05 18.36
CA HIS A 259 -5.84 3.31 18.07
C HIS A 259 -5.36 4.54 18.88
N GLY A 260 -4.32 4.39 19.70
CA GLY A 260 -3.86 5.42 20.63
C GLY A 260 -3.32 6.71 19.96
N LYS A 261 -2.94 6.68 18.66
CA LYS A 261 -2.45 7.86 17.94
C LYS A 261 -3.55 8.64 17.19
N THR A 262 -4.77 8.11 17.11
CA THR A 262 -5.85 8.73 16.33
C THR A 262 -7.19 8.76 17.05
N GLY A 263 -7.39 7.87 18.02
CA GLY A 263 -8.70 7.64 18.63
C GLY A 263 -9.68 6.93 17.69
N MET A 264 -9.28 6.56 16.48
CA MET A 264 -10.12 5.81 15.54
C MET A 264 -10.21 4.35 15.97
N ARG A 265 -11.31 3.72 15.62
CA ARG A 265 -11.56 2.30 15.91
C ARG A 265 -10.89 1.42 14.88
N VAL A 266 -10.21 0.36 15.33
CA VAL A 266 -9.84 -0.77 14.47
C VAL A 266 -11.12 -1.42 13.99
N THR A 267 -11.40 -1.33 12.69
CA THR A 267 -12.71 -1.69 12.13
C THR A 267 -12.57 -2.86 11.18
N GLU A 268 -13.27 -3.94 11.49
CA GLU A 268 -13.42 -5.09 10.60
C GLU A 268 -14.57 -4.86 9.63
N PHE A 269 -14.39 -5.25 8.37
CA PHE A 269 -15.40 -5.10 7.32
C PHE A 269 -15.21 -6.15 6.21
N GLN A 270 -16.22 -6.29 5.36
CA GLN A 270 -16.20 -7.27 4.25
C GLN A 270 -15.21 -6.86 3.17
N PHE A 271 -14.54 -7.83 2.57
CA PHE A 271 -13.54 -7.60 1.52
C PHE A 271 -14.07 -6.75 0.36
N SER A 272 -15.30 -7.01 -0.09
CA SER A 272 -15.93 -6.24 -1.18
C SER A 272 -15.98 -4.72 -0.94
N ARG A 273 -15.83 -4.27 0.30
CA ARG A 273 -15.81 -2.87 0.68
C ARG A 273 -14.40 -2.23 0.61
N LEU A 274 -13.36 -3.02 0.31
CA LEU A 274 -12.06 -2.48 -0.09
C LEU A 274 -12.12 -1.85 -1.49
N ASP A 275 -13.01 -2.33 -2.35
CA ASP A 275 -13.24 -1.78 -3.67
C ASP A 275 -13.84 -0.38 -3.55
N ARG A 276 -13.05 0.65 -3.87
CA ARG A 276 -13.47 2.06 -3.80
C ARG A 276 -14.43 2.45 -4.92
N ASP A 277 -14.42 1.71 -6.03
CA ASP A 277 -15.36 1.87 -7.14
C ASP A 277 -16.63 1.04 -6.95
N GLY A 278 -16.70 0.25 -5.88
CA GLY A 278 -17.84 -0.58 -5.53
C GLY A 278 -19.05 0.22 -5.04
N SER A 279 -20.16 -0.46 -4.84
CA SER A 279 -21.44 0.17 -4.43
C SER A 279 -21.44 0.68 -2.98
N ASN A 280 -20.56 0.18 -2.12
CA ASN A 280 -20.50 0.54 -0.70
C ASN A 280 -19.07 0.45 -0.16
N PRO A 281 -18.15 1.31 -0.63
CA PRO A 281 -16.77 1.30 -0.17
C PRO A 281 -16.65 1.61 1.31
N PHE A 282 -15.65 1.03 1.97
CA PHE A 282 -15.33 1.38 3.35
C PHE A 282 -14.70 2.76 3.42
N ASP A 283 -15.24 3.62 4.27
CA ASP A 283 -14.70 4.96 4.52
C ASP A 283 -14.26 5.10 5.99
N ALA A 284 -12.95 4.97 6.20
CA ALA A 284 -12.36 5.07 7.53
C ALA A 284 -12.63 6.42 8.21
N LEU A 285 -12.68 7.52 7.42
CA LEU A 285 -12.88 8.88 7.92
C LEU A 285 -14.35 9.19 8.27
N THR A 286 -15.25 8.27 7.98
CA THR A 286 -16.64 8.33 8.38
C THR A 286 -16.99 7.24 9.40
N GLU A 287 -16.50 6.02 9.22
CA GLU A 287 -16.97 4.85 9.98
C GLU A 287 -16.12 4.51 11.19
N ALA A 288 -14.84 4.92 11.22
CA ALA A 288 -13.95 4.57 12.31
C ALA A 288 -13.92 5.57 13.47
N PHE A 289 -14.55 6.73 13.34
CA PHE A 289 -14.70 7.68 14.45
C PHE A 289 -15.76 7.24 15.43
N VAL A 290 -15.40 7.17 16.71
CA VAL A 290 -16.28 6.67 17.81
C VAL A 290 -16.70 7.74 18.81
N PHE A 291 -16.00 8.86 18.87
CA PHE A 291 -16.34 9.97 19.77
C PHE A 291 -17.50 10.80 19.22
N GLY A 292 -18.12 11.63 20.09
CA GLY A 292 -19.31 12.37 19.74
C GLY A 292 -19.14 13.31 18.54
N ARG A 293 -20.15 13.34 17.70
CA ARG A 293 -20.22 14.25 16.55
C ARG A 293 -21.07 15.48 16.84
N ASP A 294 -21.87 15.44 17.92
CA ASP A 294 -22.88 16.47 18.25
C ASP A 294 -22.32 17.62 19.07
N LYS A 295 -21.12 17.47 19.64
CA LYS A 295 -20.43 18.50 20.38
C LYS A 295 -19.23 19.01 19.61
N ASN A 296 -19.10 20.33 19.55
CA ASN A 296 -17.98 20.98 18.93
C ASN A 296 -16.96 21.47 19.95
N THR A 297 -15.71 21.45 19.56
CA THR A 297 -14.55 21.88 20.34
C THR A 297 -13.71 22.82 19.50
N ASN A 298 -13.21 23.89 20.07
CA ASN A 298 -12.28 24.78 19.40
C ASN A 298 -10.87 24.21 19.46
N VAL A 299 -10.20 24.18 18.32
CA VAL A 299 -8.82 23.73 18.19
C VAL A 299 -8.00 24.75 17.42
N GLU A 300 -6.70 24.83 17.74
CA GLU A 300 -5.71 25.61 17.00
C GLU A 300 -4.72 24.66 16.35
N ILE A 301 -4.54 24.80 15.06
CA ILE A 301 -3.62 23.97 14.24
C ILE A 301 -2.18 24.34 14.57
N VAL A 302 -1.34 23.32 14.79
CA VAL A 302 0.08 23.47 15.16
C VAL A 302 1.04 22.84 14.16
N VAL A 303 0.54 22.53 12.99
CA VAL A 303 1.33 21.92 11.89
C VAL A 303 1.20 22.77 10.63
N ASP A 304 2.23 22.71 9.80
CA ASP A 304 2.19 23.32 8.46
C ASP A 304 1.30 22.47 7.55
N ASP A 305 0.67 23.09 6.59
CA ASP A 305 -0.19 22.59 5.53
C ASP A 305 -0.61 21.11 5.63
N ALA A 306 -1.87 20.86 5.92
CA ALA A 306 -2.43 19.50 5.94
C ALA A 306 -3.84 19.47 5.37
N THR A 307 -4.17 18.39 4.66
CA THR A 307 -5.50 18.07 4.17
C THR A 307 -6.14 17.02 5.08
N LEU A 308 -7.36 17.31 5.53
CA LEU A 308 -8.14 16.51 6.46
C LEU A 308 -9.55 16.32 5.93
N ARG A 309 -10.19 15.23 6.33
CA ARG A 309 -11.62 15.01 6.12
C ARG A 309 -12.24 14.37 7.36
N PHE A 310 -13.42 14.85 7.75
CA PHE A 310 -14.22 14.27 8.82
C PHE A 310 -15.67 14.11 8.33
N GLY A 311 -16.05 12.88 7.98
CA GLY A 311 -17.30 12.63 7.27
C GLY A 311 -17.30 13.35 5.92
N GLU A 312 -18.30 14.19 5.67
CA GLU A 312 -18.45 14.95 4.45
C GLU A 312 -17.62 16.27 4.39
N ASN A 313 -17.02 16.68 5.52
CA ASN A 313 -16.35 17.97 5.62
C ASN A 313 -14.85 17.82 5.31
N ASN A 314 -14.38 18.54 4.29
CA ASN A 314 -12.97 18.67 3.97
C ASN A 314 -12.36 19.93 4.57
N TYR A 315 -11.12 19.85 4.98
CA TYR A 315 -10.36 20.94 5.58
C TYR A 315 -8.95 20.97 5.01
N ASP A 316 -8.58 22.07 4.41
CA ASP A 316 -7.18 22.41 4.15
C ASP A 316 -6.75 23.38 5.23
N VAL A 317 -5.77 22.98 6.04
CA VAL A 317 -5.39 23.70 7.25
C VAL A 317 -3.94 24.07 7.24
N THR A 318 -3.61 25.19 7.85
CA THR A 318 -2.24 25.69 8.02
C THR A 318 -1.98 26.12 9.46
N LEU A 319 -0.72 26.32 9.81
CA LEU A 319 -0.27 26.69 11.14
C LEU A 319 -0.99 27.94 11.65
N GLY A 320 -1.60 27.84 12.82
CA GLY A 320 -2.33 28.92 13.49
C GLY A 320 -3.81 29.00 13.17
N ASP A 321 -4.33 28.21 12.26
CA ASP A 321 -5.76 28.15 11.96
C ASP A 321 -6.54 27.74 13.21
N LYS A 322 -7.68 28.39 13.40
CA LYS A 322 -8.62 28.09 14.49
C LYS A 322 -9.89 27.49 13.90
N LEU A 323 -10.18 26.27 14.31
CA LEU A 323 -11.32 25.51 13.82
C LEU A 323 -12.27 25.17 14.97
N ASN A 324 -13.57 25.20 14.64
CA ASN A 324 -14.62 24.64 15.51
C ASN A 324 -15.06 23.31 14.91
N VAL A 325 -14.57 22.22 15.45
CA VAL A 325 -14.75 20.86 14.92
C VAL A 325 -15.42 19.94 15.92
N SER A 326 -15.96 18.82 15.44
CA SER A 326 -16.57 17.80 16.32
C SER A 326 -15.58 17.26 17.35
N GLU A 327 -16.06 16.73 18.46
CA GLU A 327 -15.23 16.08 19.49
C GLU A 327 -14.36 14.95 18.89
N SER A 328 -14.90 14.18 17.92
CA SER A 328 -14.15 13.17 17.19
C SER A 328 -12.96 13.75 16.44
N ALA A 329 -13.18 14.84 15.69
CA ALA A 329 -12.15 15.52 14.94
C ALA A 329 -11.11 16.17 15.85
N ALA A 330 -11.54 16.84 16.92
CA ALA A 330 -10.65 17.43 17.91
C ALA A 330 -9.76 16.37 18.58
N THR A 331 -10.33 15.20 18.91
CA THR A 331 -9.58 14.08 19.49
C THR A 331 -8.54 13.55 18.50
N PHE A 332 -8.92 13.31 17.25
CA PHE A 332 -8.01 12.87 16.20
C PHE A 332 -6.84 13.85 16.02
N LEU A 333 -7.15 15.13 15.82
CA LEU A 333 -6.16 16.19 15.62
C LEU A 333 -5.19 16.31 16.81
N SER A 334 -5.72 16.22 18.03
CA SER A 334 -4.89 16.29 19.24
C SER A 334 -3.98 15.08 19.41
N LEU A 335 -4.49 13.86 19.16
CA LEU A 335 -3.71 12.63 19.25
C LEU A 335 -2.66 12.51 18.14
N LYS A 336 -2.94 13.04 16.95
CA LYS A 336 -1.96 13.18 15.86
C LYS A 336 -0.91 14.25 16.16
N GLY A 337 -1.12 15.10 17.17
CA GLY A 337 -0.28 16.26 17.46
C GLY A 337 -0.40 17.36 16.40
N TRP A 338 -1.53 17.43 15.69
CA TRP A 338 -1.78 18.43 14.64
C TRP A 338 -2.52 19.65 15.13
N ALA A 339 -3.21 19.55 16.28
CA ALA A 339 -3.86 20.67 16.91
C ALA A 339 -3.77 20.62 18.44
N LYS A 340 -4.03 21.76 19.05
CA LYS A 340 -4.25 21.91 20.49
C LYS A 340 -5.68 22.35 20.73
N VAL A 341 -6.31 21.79 21.74
CA VAL A 341 -7.63 22.25 22.20
C VAL A 341 -7.48 23.63 22.83
N VAL A 342 -8.34 24.56 22.42
CA VAL A 342 -8.41 25.92 22.95
C VAL A 342 -9.63 25.98 23.86
N ILE A 343 -9.39 26.28 25.14
CA ILE A 343 -10.43 26.41 26.19
C ILE A 343 -10.93 27.85 26.23
#